data_44601a29fc365f8344dfdaae83dc076c
#
_entry.id   44601a29fc365f8344dfdaae83dc076c
#
_cell.length_a   1.000
_cell.length_b   1.000
_cell.length_c   1.000
_cell.angle_alpha   90.00
_cell.angle_beta   90.00
_cell.angle_gamma   90.00
#
_symmetry.space_group_name_H-M   'P 1'
#
loop_
_entity.id
_entity.type
_entity.pdbx_description
1 polymer ?
#
loop_
_entity_poly.entity_id
_entity_poly.type
_entity_poly.pdbx_seq_one_letter_code
_entity_poly.pdbx_strand_id
1 'polypeptide(L)'
;MLPILCTGHPRLLLPCDDPDWGFPAASDARRRRILANIVSDCELYAGQRPWRRIPRRPDSPHPYHQLYLTFYTGMQATALLEHYAFAFRVTGDRRWLQRARVWLRAAVTYDHDDEVEEHFYTANRYMQAIAIALDLLHDELSAEETRDAQSCLISLLTRWWPDVESQRHTAEGGHHAVVDNGHFGVAALHLLGKH
;
A
#
# COMPACT_ATOMS: atom_id res chain seq x y z
N MET A 1 -12.62 13.73 23.62
CA MET A 1 -13.02 12.32 23.55
C MET A 1 -12.44 11.78 22.25
N LEU A 2 -11.41 10.93 22.27
CA LEU A 2 -10.90 10.30 21.05
C LEU A 2 -11.99 9.33 20.55
N PRO A 3 -12.25 9.28 19.24
CA PRO A 3 -13.18 8.31 18.70
C PRO A 3 -12.70 6.91 19.07
N ILE A 4 -13.63 6.04 19.47
CA ILE A 4 -13.34 4.63 19.72
C ILE A 4 -12.85 4.06 18.40
N LEU A 5 -11.56 3.70 18.35
CA LEU A 5 -10.99 3.06 17.16
C LEU A 5 -11.67 1.70 17.02
N CYS A 6 -12.24 1.45 15.87
CA CYS A 6 -12.79 0.16 15.53
C CYS A 6 -11.70 -0.92 15.63
N THR A 7 -11.95 -1.99 16.35
CA THR A 7 -10.99 -3.08 16.56
C THR A 7 -11.11 -4.18 15.50
N GLY A 8 -12.20 -4.18 14.73
CA GLY A 8 -12.41 -5.13 13.63
C GLY A 8 -11.63 -4.77 12.37
N HIS A 9 -11.59 -5.70 11.42
CA HIS A 9 -11.02 -5.51 10.09
C HIS A 9 -12.06 -5.81 9.00
N PRO A 10 -12.03 -5.10 7.87
CA PRO A 10 -11.16 -3.95 7.55
C PRO A 10 -11.58 -2.68 8.30
N ARG A 11 -10.65 -1.76 8.51
CA ARG A 11 -10.90 -0.50 9.24
C ARG A 11 -10.23 0.74 8.65
N LEU A 12 -9.29 0.57 7.71
CA LEU A 12 -8.58 1.70 7.10
C LEU A 12 -9.40 2.35 5.98
N LEU A 13 -9.95 1.53 5.11
CA LEU A 13 -10.70 1.99 3.93
C LEU A 13 -12.19 1.67 4.01
N LEU A 14 -12.55 0.66 4.77
CA LEU A 14 -13.93 0.20 4.91
C LEU A 14 -14.30 0.17 6.40
N PRO A 15 -15.53 0.55 6.77
CA PRO A 15 -16.00 0.40 8.14
C PRO A 15 -16.04 -1.09 8.52
N CYS A 16 -15.59 -1.41 9.72
CA CYS A 16 -15.57 -2.78 10.21
C CYS A 16 -16.96 -3.32 10.58
N ASP A 17 -17.91 -2.45 10.86
CA ASP A 17 -19.28 -2.74 11.25
C ASP A 17 -20.24 -2.80 10.04
N ASP A 18 -19.79 -2.40 8.87
CA ASP A 18 -20.52 -2.49 7.61
C ASP A 18 -19.65 -3.12 6.52
N PRO A 19 -19.58 -4.46 6.48
CA PRO A 19 -18.77 -5.16 5.47
C PRO A 19 -19.24 -4.90 4.04
N ASP A 20 -20.50 -4.46 3.87
CA ASP A 20 -21.06 -4.10 2.58
C ASP A 20 -20.90 -2.62 2.25
N TRP A 21 -20.22 -1.87 3.12
CA TRP A 21 -20.03 -0.44 2.94
C TRP A 21 -19.48 -0.09 1.57
N GLY A 22 -20.27 0.65 0.86
CA GLY A 22 -19.86 1.14 -0.44
C GLY A 22 -20.04 0.15 -1.60
N PHE A 23 -20.27 -1.14 -1.31
CA PHE A 23 -20.46 -2.19 -2.32
C PHE A 23 -21.72 -3.03 -2.10
N PRO A 24 -22.80 -2.54 -1.44
CA PRO A 24 -24.04 -3.28 -1.47
C PRO A 24 -24.43 -3.49 -2.93
N ALA A 25 -24.93 -4.66 -3.15
CA ALA A 25 -25.38 -5.11 -4.43
C ALA A 25 -25.84 -3.94 -5.33
N ALA A 26 -25.00 -3.56 -6.25
CA ALA A 26 -25.36 -3.17 -7.57
C ALA A 26 -26.35 -1.99 -7.80
N SER A 27 -26.82 -1.27 -6.80
CA SER A 27 -27.79 -0.17 -7.04
C SER A 27 -27.11 1.10 -7.59
N ASP A 28 -25.80 1.27 -7.35
CA ASP A 28 -25.06 2.43 -7.84
C ASP A 28 -24.22 2.10 -9.09
N ALA A 29 -24.67 2.60 -10.24
CA ALA A 29 -23.97 2.40 -11.52
C ALA A 29 -22.52 2.93 -11.51
N ARG A 30 -22.23 4.00 -10.72
CA ARG A 30 -20.89 4.55 -10.60
C ARG A 30 -19.97 3.58 -9.87
N ARG A 31 -20.42 3.00 -8.76
CA ARG A 31 -19.65 2.03 -7.97
C ARG A 31 -19.35 0.77 -8.77
N ARG A 32 -20.37 0.24 -9.49
CA ARG A 32 -20.17 -0.89 -10.41
C ARG A 32 -19.09 -0.62 -11.44
N ARG A 33 -19.08 0.58 -12.02
CA ARG A 33 -18.09 0.96 -13.02
C ARG A 33 -16.68 1.05 -12.41
N ILE A 34 -16.55 1.63 -11.21
CA ILE A 34 -15.26 1.71 -10.51
C ILE A 34 -14.74 0.31 -10.24
N LEU A 35 -15.58 -0.58 -9.68
CA LEU A 35 -15.20 -1.96 -9.43
C LEU A 35 -14.81 -2.70 -10.73
N ALA A 36 -15.60 -2.54 -11.78
CA ALA A 36 -15.29 -3.15 -13.07
C ALA A 36 -13.93 -2.67 -13.63
N ASN A 37 -13.59 -1.39 -13.47
CA ASN A 37 -12.29 -0.87 -13.86
C ASN A 37 -11.16 -1.50 -13.05
N ILE A 38 -11.30 -1.58 -11.71
CA ILE A 38 -10.29 -2.22 -10.84
C ILE A 38 -10.10 -3.69 -11.22
N VAL A 39 -11.18 -4.43 -11.43
CA VAL A 39 -11.10 -5.83 -11.84
C VAL A 39 -10.47 -5.94 -13.24
N SER A 40 -10.80 -5.05 -14.17
CA SER A 40 -10.18 -4.99 -15.49
C SER A 40 -8.68 -4.75 -15.42
N ASP A 41 -8.23 -3.85 -14.55
CA ASP A 41 -6.79 -3.64 -14.29
C ASP A 41 -6.15 -4.91 -13.71
N CYS A 42 -6.82 -5.56 -12.76
CA CYS A 42 -6.35 -6.82 -12.20
C CYS A 42 -6.19 -7.91 -13.28
N GLU A 43 -7.13 -8.02 -14.21
CA GLU A 43 -7.05 -8.99 -15.33
C GLU A 43 -5.92 -8.61 -16.30
N LEU A 44 -5.80 -7.33 -16.65
CA LEU A 44 -4.75 -6.84 -17.57
C LEU A 44 -3.34 -7.17 -17.06
N TYR A 45 -3.14 -7.06 -15.75
CA TYR A 45 -1.83 -7.28 -15.12
C TYR A 45 -1.71 -8.66 -14.44
N ALA A 46 -2.68 -9.57 -14.60
CA ALA A 46 -2.70 -10.87 -13.92
C ALA A 46 -1.46 -11.72 -14.18
N GLY A 47 -0.87 -11.62 -15.37
CA GLY A 47 0.36 -12.33 -15.75
C GLY A 47 1.66 -11.67 -15.30
N GLN A 48 1.60 -10.42 -14.81
CA GLN A 48 2.78 -9.68 -14.44
C GLN A 48 3.41 -10.23 -13.15
N ARG A 49 4.74 -10.30 -13.12
CA ARG A 49 5.50 -10.66 -11.93
C ARG A 49 5.98 -9.40 -11.21
N PRO A 50 5.98 -9.40 -9.86
CA PRO A 50 6.59 -8.30 -9.10
C PRO A 50 8.08 -8.15 -9.42
N TRP A 51 8.54 -6.92 -9.44
CA TRP A 51 9.97 -6.65 -9.50
C TRP A 51 10.61 -6.95 -8.14
N ARG A 52 11.73 -7.63 -8.17
CA ARG A 52 12.55 -7.83 -6.96
C ARG A 52 13.44 -6.63 -6.69
N ARG A 53 13.78 -5.92 -7.75
CA ARG A 53 14.65 -4.75 -7.72
C ARG A 53 14.41 -3.94 -8.98
N ILE A 54 14.44 -2.63 -8.84
CA ILE A 54 14.37 -1.72 -9.99
C ILE A 54 15.78 -1.60 -10.59
N PRO A 55 15.92 -1.81 -11.91
CA PRO A 55 17.22 -1.70 -12.55
C PRO A 55 17.82 -0.30 -12.37
N ARG A 56 19.06 -0.23 -11.93
CA ARG A 56 19.80 1.02 -11.94
C ARG A 56 20.26 1.35 -13.38
N ARG A 57 20.23 2.62 -13.69
CA ARG A 57 20.79 3.15 -14.93
C ARG A 57 21.83 4.23 -14.63
N PRO A 58 23.04 3.83 -14.18
CA PRO A 58 24.08 4.78 -13.80
C PRO A 58 24.51 5.68 -14.95
N ASP A 59 24.36 5.19 -16.20
CA ASP A 59 24.78 5.92 -17.41
C ASP A 59 23.70 6.88 -17.95
N SER A 60 22.60 7.07 -17.22
CA SER A 60 21.58 8.01 -17.67
C SER A 60 22.10 9.45 -17.58
N PRO A 61 22.03 10.22 -18.66
CA PRO A 61 22.44 11.62 -18.66
C PRO A 61 21.49 12.51 -17.87
N HIS A 62 20.32 12.00 -17.49
CA HIS A 62 19.31 12.75 -16.77
C HIS A 62 19.38 12.48 -15.26
N PRO A 63 19.64 13.48 -14.40
CA PRO A 63 19.87 13.30 -12.97
C PRO A 63 18.68 12.66 -12.26
N TYR A 64 17.46 12.90 -12.72
CA TYR A 64 16.23 12.36 -12.14
C TYR A 64 15.76 11.04 -12.79
N HIS A 65 16.51 10.47 -13.72
CA HIS A 65 16.04 9.29 -14.44
C HIS A 65 15.86 8.08 -13.53
N GLN A 66 16.79 7.87 -12.61
CA GLN A 66 16.70 6.78 -11.65
C GLN A 66 15.51 6.98 -10.69
N LEU A 67 15.34 8.21 -10.18
CA LEU A 67 14.20 8.56 -9.34
C LEU A 67 12.87 8.23 -10.04
N TYR A 68 12.70 8.66 -11.28
CA TYR A 68 11.47 8.39 -12.01
C TYR A 68 11.25 6.90 -12.26
N LEU A 69 12.29 6.15 -12.60
CA LEU A 69 12.17 4.69 -12.76
C LEU A 69 11.72 4.02 -11.47
N THR A 70 12.35 4.35 -10.36
CA THR A 70 12.02 3.79 -9.04
C THR A 70 10.62 4.18 -8.62
N PHE A 71 10.29 5.46 -8.71
CA PHE A 71 9.00 5.99 -8.30
C PHE A 71 7.85 5.38 -9.11
N TYR A 72 7.90 5.41 -10.45
CA TYR A 72 6.80 4.88 -11.26
C TYR A 72 6.68 3.37 -11.17
N THR A 73 7.78 2.65 -11.05
CA THR A 73 7.73 1.20 -10.85
C THR A 73 7.17 0.85 -9.47
N GLY A 74 7.58 1.58 -8.43
CA GLY A 74 7.02 1.47 -7.10
C GLY A 74 5.53 1.79 -7.07
N MET A 75 5.10 2.86 -7.73
CA MET A 75 3.67 3.20 -7.85
C MET A 75 2.87 2.07 -8.49
N GLN A 76 3.37 1.47 -9.57
CA GLN A 76 2.68 0.35 -10.21
C GLN A 76 2.60 -0.87 -9.29
N ALA A 77 3.69 -1.21 -8.61
CA ALA A 77 3.73 -2.33 -7.68
C ALA A 77 2.73 -2.16 -6.53
N THR A 78 2.71 -0.99 -5.93
CA THR A 78 1.82 -0.68 -4.81
C THR A 78 0.36 -0.63 -5.24
N ALA A 79 0.06 0.00 -6.38
CA ALA A 79 -1.29 0.03 -6.92
C ALA A 79 -1.83 -1.39 -7.24
N LEU A 80 -0.99 -2.27 -7.80
CA LEU A 80 -1.40 -3.65 -8.07
C LEU A 80 -1.65 -4.44 -6.78
N LEU A 81 -0.84 -4.25 -5.74
CA LEU A 81 -1.10 -4.86 -4.44
C LEU A 81 -2.46 -4.41 -3.88
N GLU A 82 -2.70 -3.12 -3.85
CA GLU A 82 -3.97 -2.55 -3.38
C GLU A 82 -5.16 -3.03 -4.21
N HIS A 83 -5.05 -3.02 -5.55
CA HIS A 83 -6.11 -3.46 -6.44
C HIS A 83 -6.44 -4.94 -6.27
N TYR A 84 -5.45 -5.82 -6.15
CA TYR A 84 -5.70 -7.26 -5.94
C TYR A 84 -6.32 -7.52 -4.57
N ALA A 85 -5.85 -6.86 -3.50
CA ALA A 85 -6.42 -7.00 -2.16
C ALA A 85 -7.87 -6.52 -2.14
N PHE A 86 -8.14 -5.37 -2.74
CA PHE A 86 -9.49 -4.81 -2.83
C PHE A 86 -10.41 -5.66 -3.72
N ALA A 87 -9.95 -6.08 -4.89
CA ALA A 87 -10.73 -6.93 -5.80
C ALA A 87 -11.13 -8.25 -5.11
N PHE A 88 -10.21 -8.87 -4.37
CA PHE A 88 -10.55 -10.05 -3.56
C PHE A 88 -11.62 -9.71 -2.52
N ARG A 89 -11.44 -8.65 -1.74
CA ARG A 89 -12.38 -8.28 -0.67
C ARG A 89 -13.80 -8.07 -1.18
N VAL A 90 -13.95 -7.49 -2.37
CA VAL A 90 -15.27 -7.15 -2.94
C VAL A 90 -15.89 -8.31 -3.73
N THR A 91 -15.07 -9.11 -4.43
CA THR A 91 -15.57 -10.17 -5.30
C THR A 91 -15.57 -11.56 -4.66
N GLY A 92 -14.75 -11.77 -3.63
CA GLY A 92 -14.48 -13.09 -3.07
C GLY A 92 -13.65 -14.01 -3.99
N ASP A 93 -13.19 -13.52 -5.15
CA ASP A 93 -12.44 -14.34 -6.11
C ASP A 93 -11.03 -14.64 -5.58
N ARG A 94 -10.80 -15.91 -5.24
CA ARG A 94 -9.54 -16.41 -4.68
C ARG A 94 -8.33 -16.19 -5.57
N ARG A 95 -8.51 -15.99 -6.88
CA ARG A 95 -7.40 -15.62 -7.78
C ARG A 95 -6.76 -14.30 -7.35
N TRP A 96 -7.57 -13.34 -6.97
CA TRP A 96 -7.07 -12.04 -6.51
C TRP A 96 -6.36 -12.12 -5.17
N LEU A 97 -6.85 -12.95 -4.25
CA LEU A 97 -6.14 -13.23 -3.00
C LEU A 97 -4.73 -13.79 -3.27
N GLN A 98 -4.61 -14.78 -4.13
CA GLN A 98 -3.31 -15.36 -4.46
C GLN A 98 -2.38 -14.33 -5.09
N ARG A 99 -2.90 -13.47 -5.98
CA ARG A 99 -2.14 -12.38 -6.56
C ARG A 99 -1.70 -11.37 -5.50
N ALA A 100 -2.61 -10.95 -4.62
CA ALA A 100 -2.30 -10.03 -3.54
C ALA A 100 -1.20 -10.57 -2.62
N ARG A 101 -1.25 -11.86 -2.25
CA ARG A 101 -0.19 -12.50 -1.45
C ARG A 101 1.17 -12.50 -2.15
N VAL A 102 1.21 -12.76 -3.45
CA VAL A 102 2.45 -12.70 -4.24
C VAL A 102 3.04 -11.29 -4.23
N TRP A 103 2.21 -10.27 -4.42
CA TRP A 103 2.65 -8.88 -4.43
C TRP A 103 2.97 -8.36 -3.04
N LEU A 104 2.24 -8.79 -1.99
CA LEU A 104 2.56 -8.47 -0.59
C LEU A 104 3.93 -9.04 -0.20
N ARG A 105 4.19 -10.30 -0.50
CA ARG A 105 5.50 -10.91 -0.25
C ARG A 105 6.61 -10.18 -0.99
N ALA A 106 6.38 -9.77 -2.22
CA ALA A 106 7.36 -8.99 -2.98
C ALA A 106 7.60 -7.62 -2.35
N ALA A 107 6.55 -6.93 -1.89
CA ALA A 107 6.67 -5.65 -1.20
C ALA A 107 7.46 -5.76 0.12
N VAL A 108 7.21 -6.82 0.89
CA VAL A 108 7.89 -7.09 2.17
C VAL A 108 9.37 -7.46 1.97
N THR A 109 9.69 -8.18 0.90
CA THR A 109 11.06 -8.62 0.59
C THR A 109 11.79 -7.69 -0.37
N TYR A 110 11.19 -6.58 -0.74
CA TYR A 110 11.83 -5.56 -1.55
C TYR A 110 13.00 -4.95 -0.75
N ASP A 111 14.12 -4.75 -1.42
CA ASP A 111 15.30 -4.14 -0.80
C ASP A 111 15.09 -2.62 -0.66
N HIS A 112 14.47 -2.24 0.44
CA HIS A 112 14.22 -0.84 0.76
C HIS A 112 15.50 -0.08 1.17
N ASP A 113 16.60 -0.78 1.40
CA ASP A 113 17.86 -0.19 1.88
C ASP A 113 18.88 0.06 0.77
N ASP A 114 18.79 -0.66 -0.33
CA ASP A 114 19.74 -0.55 -1.44
C ASP A 114 19.51 0.69 -2.31
N GLU A 115 18.58 1.51 -1.97
CA GLU A 115 18.19 2.60 -2.82
C GLU A 115 18.62 3.95 -2.26
N VAL A 116 19.12 4.73 -3.15
CA VAL A 116 19.65 6.08 -3.02
C VAL A 116 18.69 7.01 -2.26
N GLU A 117 19.21 7.99 -1.63
CA GLU A 117 18.66 9.01 -0.73
C GLU A 117 17.28 9.63 -1.09
N GLU A 118 16.71 9.31 -2.23
CA GLU A 118 15.49 9.94 -2.75
C GLU A 118 14.23 9.06 -2.63
N HIS A 119 14.29 7.95 -1.89
CA HIS A 119 13.24 6.92 -1.93
C HIS A 119 12.15 7.02 -0.87
N PHE A 120 12.13 8.07 -0.09
CA PHE A 120 11.05 8.34 0.84
C PHE A 120 9.66 8.24 0.16
N TYR A 121 9.51 8.79 -1.03
CA TYR A 121 8.25 8.70 -1.80
C TYR A 121 7.86 7.27 -2.15
N THR A 122 8.82 6.44 -2.54
CA THR A 122 8.59 5.04 -2.86
C THR A 122 8.28 4.25 -1.59
N ALA A 123 9.05 4.44 -0.52
CA ALA A 123 8.85 3.80 0.77
C ALA A 123 7.45 4.10 1.34
N ASN A 124 7.01 5.35 1.27
CA ASN A 124 5.67 5.75 1.70
C ASN A 124 4.56 5.01 0.97
N ARG A 125 4.70 4.83 -0.34
CA ARG A 125 3.74 4.06 -1.13
C ARG A 125 3.71 2.60 -0.70
N TYR A 126 4.88 1.99 -0.46
CA TYR A 126 4.94 0.62 0.05
C TYR A 126 4.33 0.50 1.44
N MET A 127 4.60 1.44 2.36
CA MET A 127 3.98 1.47 3.68
C MET A 127 2.46 1.49 3.60
N GLN A 128 1.88 2.37 2.78
CA GLN A 128 0.44 2.42 2.57
C GLN A 128 -0.10 1.11 2.00
N ALA A 129 0.50 0.60 0.93
CA ALA A 129 -0.01 -0.60 0.25
C ALA A 129 0.08 -1.85 1.14
N ILE A 130 1.15 -1.99 1.92
CA ILE A 130 1.29 -3.07 2.91
C ILE A 130 0.22 -2.95 3.99
N ALA A 131 -0.01 -1.75 4.53
CA ALA A 131 -1.01 -1.52 5.56
C ALA A 131 -2.43 -1.82 5.06
N ILE A 132 -2.77 -1.35 3.86
CA ILE A 132 -4.07 -1.64 3.22
C ILE A 132 -4.25 -3.14 2.95
N ALA A 133 -3.21 -3.81 2.44
CA ALA A 133 -3.27 -5.24 2.20
C ALA A 133 -3.45 -6.04 3.50
N LEU A 134 -2.71 -5.68 4.56
CA LEU A 134 -2.87 -6.27 5.89
C LEU A 134 -4.29 -6.09 6.44
N ASP A 135 -4.90 -4.95 6.19
CA ASP A 135 -6.25 -4.64 6.65
C ASP A 135 -7.32 -5.39 5.85
N LEU A 136 -7.26 -5.35 4.52
CA LEU A 136 -8.25 -5.98 3.66
C LEU A 136 -8.18 -7.51 3.67
N LEU A 137 -6.98 -8.06 3.88
CA LEU A 137 -6.73 -9.51 3.85
C LEU A 137 -6.55 -10.13 5.24
N HIS A 138 -6.89 -9.40 6.31
CA HIS A 138 -6.60 -9.79 7.70
C HIS A 138 -6.93 -11.25 8.00
N ASP A 139 -8.13 -11.70 7.64
CA ASP A 139 -8.63 -13.04 7.95
C ASP A 139 -8.09 -14.14 7.02
N GLU A 140 -7.38 -13.73 5.96
CA GLU A 140 -6.90 -14.61 4.92
C GLU A 140 -5.38 -14.84 4.96
N LEU A 141 -4.65 -13.97 5.64
CA LEU A 141 -3.20 -14.08 5.77
C LEU A 141 -2.82 -15.08 6.87
N SER A 142 -1.75 -15.83 6.63
CA SER A 142 -1.17 -16.64 7.69
C SER A 142 -0.50 -15.77 8.76
N ALA A 143 -0.30 -16.33 9.96
CA ALA A 143 0.40 -15.65 11.04
C ALA A 143 1.84 -15.25 10.65
N GLU A 144 2.48 -16.01 9.77
CA GLU A 144 3.81 -15.69 9.23
C GLU A 144 3.75 -14.50 8.28
N GLU A 145 2.86 -14.52 7.28
CA GLU A 145 2.68 -13.42 6.33
C GLU A 145 2.33 -12.10 7.05
N THR A 146 1.46 -12.18 8.05
CA THR A 146 1.08 -11.02 8.86
C THR A 146 2.27 -10.48 9.64
N ARG A 147 3.02 -11.34 10.33
CA ARG A 147 4.19 -10.94 11.12
C ARG A 147 5.27 -10.31 10.25
N ASP A 148 5.59 -10.92 9.10
CA ASP A 148 6.62 -10.42 8.20
C ASP A 148 6.24 -9.05 7.64
N ALA A 149 5.00 -8.88 7.21
CA ALA A 149 4.50 -7.60 6.70
C ALA A 149 4.46 -6.52 7.79
N GLN A 150 4.08 -6.86 9.02
CA GLN A 150 4.12 -5.92 10.15
C GLN A 150 5.54 -5.53 10.52
N SER A 151 6.47 -6.48 10.53
CA SER A 151 7.88 -6.21 10.81
C SER A 151 8.49 -5.28 9.77
N CYS A 152 8.20 -5.51 8.49
CA CYS A 152 8.60 -4.61 7.41
C CYS A 152 8.01 -3.21 7.62
N LEU A 153 6.72 -3.11 7.92
CA LEU A 153 6.04 -1.84 8.15
C LEU A 153 6.65 -1.05 9.32
N ILE A 154 6.92 -1.71 10.44
CA ILE A 154 7.58 -1.12 11.60
C ILE A 154 8.98 -0.63 11.25
N SER A 155 9.75 -1.42 10.52
CA SER A 155 11.09 -1.04 10.07
C SER A 155 11.07 0.22 9.20
N LEU A 156 10.17 0.28 8.21
CA LEU A 156 10.01 1.44 7.34
C LEU A 156 9.56 2.68 8.12
N LEU A 157 8.57 2.54 9.00
CA LEU A 157 8.10 3.65 9.84
C LEU A 157 9.21 4.18 10.75
N THR A 158 9.98 3.31 11.37
CA THR A 158 11.09 3.70 12.25
C THR A 158 12.19 4.42 11.47
N ARG A 159 12.54 3.90 10.30
CA ARG A 159 13.58 4.49 9.46
C ARG A 159 13.23 5.89 8.98
N TRP A 160 12.00 6.08 8.52
CA TRP A 160 11.57 7.34 7.90
C TRP A 160 10.94 8.35 8.87
N TRP A 161 10.80 7.99 10.14
CA TRP A 161 10.26 8.90 11.15
C TRP A 161 11.03 10.23 11.26
N PRO A 162 12.37 10.27 11.24
CA PRO A 162 13.10 11.53 11.32
C PRO A 162 12.77 12.50 10.17
N ASP A 163 12.54 11.98 8.96
CA ASP A 163 12.18 12.79 7.80
C ASP A 163 10.78 13.40 7.97
N VAL A 164 9.81 12.60 8.41
CA VAL A 164 8.46 13.06 8.73
C VAL A 164 8.49 14.12 9.82
N GLU A 165 9.27 13.92 10.87
CA GLU A 165 9.38 14.85 11.99
C GLU A 165 10.06 16.16 11.56
N SER A 166 11.08 16.10 10.72
CA SER A 166 11.75 17.30 10.18
C SER A 166 10.81 18.15 9.34
N GLN A 167 9.92 17.53 8.57
CA GLN A 167 8.93 18.24 7.75
C GLN A 167 7.79 18.85 8.54
N ARG A 168 7.56 18.39 9.76
CA ARG A 168 6.47 18.88 10.63
C ARG A 168 6.53 20.39 10.90
N HIS A 169 7.72 20.95 10.89
CA HIS A 169 7.96 22.36 11.18
C HIS A 169 8.18 23.24 9.95
N THR A 170 8.23 22.64 8.76
CA THR A 170 8.39 23.41 7.54
C THR A 170 7.01 23.77 6.98
N ALA A 171 6.61 25.00 7.19
CA ALA A 171 5.40 25.58 6.57
C ALA A 171 5.44 25.55 5.03
N GLU A 172 6.58 25.19 4.46
CA GLU A 172 6.86 25.13 3.03
C GLU A 172 6.66 23.74 2.42
N GLY A 173 6.20 22.80 3.22
CA GLY A 173 6.13 21.38 2.84
C GLY A 173 5.13 21.01 1.75
N GLY A 174 4.80 21.86 0.85
CA GLY A 174 4.06 21.61 -0.39
C GLY A 174 3.10 20.40 -0.38
N HIS A 175 2.53 20.04 -1.51
CA HIS A 175 1.64 18.88 -1.64
C HIS A 175 2.32 17.54 -1.29
N HIS A 176 3.64 17.44 -1.46
CA HIS A 176 4.40 16.23 -1.14
C HIS A 176 4.33 15.90 0.36
N ALA A 177 4.56 16.87 1.23
CA ALA A 177 4.49 16.64 2.68
C ALA A 177 3.10 16.15 3.13
N VAL A 178 2.03 16.66 2.52
CA VAL A 178 0.67 16.22 2.84
C VAL A 178 0.42 14.78 2.39
N VAL A 179 0.82 14.44 1.16
CA VAL A 179 0.62 13.10 0.59
C VAL A 179 1.47 12.06 1.34
N ASP A 180 2.74 12.38 1.57
CA ASP A 180 3.68 11.45 2.18
C ASP A 180 3.36 11.21 3.66
N ASN A 181 3.02 12.27 4.40
CA ASN A 181 2.57 12.13 5.78
C ASN A 181 1.22 11.40 5.88
N GLY A 182 0.36 11.53 4.86
CA GLY A 182 -0.88 10.77 4.77
C GLY A 182 -0.62 9.26 4.64
N HIS A 183 0.29 8.84 3.77
CA HIS A 183 0.66 7.44 3.62
C HIS A 183 1.29 6.86 4.89
N PHE A 184 2.20 7.63 5.51
CA PHE A 184 2.80 7.27 6.79
C PHE A 184 1.73 7.13 7.88
N GLY A 185 0.78 8.06 7.95
CA GLY A 185 -0.34 8.03 8.88
C GLY A 185 -1.22 6.78 8.73
N VAL A 186 -1.54 6.38 7.50
CA VAL A 186 -2.30 5.13 7.23
C VAL A 186 -1.55 3.91 7.78
N ALA A 187 -0.25 3.84 7.56
CA ALA A 187 0.58 2.74 8.06
C ALA A 187 0.62 2.72 9.60
N ALA A 188 0.80 3.87 10.23
CA ALA A 188 0.82 4.00 11.68
C ALA A 188 -0.54 3.63 12.31
N LEU A 189 -1.66 4.07 11.72
CA LEU A 189 -3.01 3.73 12.18
C LEU A 189 -3.28 2.23 12.12
N HIS A 190 -2.75 1.53 11.13
CA HIS A 190 -2.89 0.08 11.06
C HIS A 190 -2.26 -0.62 12.27
N LEU A 191 -1.12 -0.13 12.75
CA LEU A 191 -0.40 -0.71 13.89
C LEU A 191 -1.00 -0.34 15.25
N LEU A 192 -1.57 0.88 15.40
CA LEU A 192 -2.10 1.39 16.66
C LEU A 192 -3.23 0.56 17.28
N GLY A 193 -3.92 -0.24 16.54
CA GLY A 193 -5.02 -1.05 17.06
C GLY A 193 -4.63 -2.44 17.56
N LYS A 194 -3.34 -2.71 17.73
CA LYS A 194 -2.81 -4.04 18.07
C LYS A 194 -2.10 -4.11 19.43
N HIS A 195 -2.18 -3.05 20.23
CA HIS A 195 -1.57 -2.97 21.56
C HIS A 195 -2.61 -2.70 22.63
#